data_ce0d0a66bb9baf0aa9fddc2de8d9a28b
#
_entry.id   ce0d0a66bb9baf0aa9fddc2de8d9a28b
#
_cell.length_a   1.000
_cell.length_b   1.000
_cell.length_c   1.000
_cell.angle_alpha   90.00
_cell.angle_beta   90.00
_cell.angle_gamma   90.00
#
_symmetry.space_group_name_H-M   'P 1'
#
loop_
_entity.id
_entity.type
_entity.pdbx_description
1 polymer ?
#
loop_
_entity_poly.entity_id
_entity_poly.type
_entity_poly.pdbx_seq_one_letter_code
_entity_poly.pdbx_strand_id
1 'polypeptide(L)'
;LSMESNGKSVDRNGEKTDYQTGAIIWGNVGTNIQHAFMQLLHQGTKLIPADFIGFQESLSGLTEHHKKLMANFYGQTEALAFGKTVEEVHLDLKFNNQNKELATLLPFKVFEGNKPSTTILIQKLTPNSLGKLIATYEHKVFVQGIIWNIFSFDQFGVELGKELANKYLKKG
;
A
#
# COMPACT_ATOMS: atom_id res chain seq x y z
N LEU A 1 4.45 -10.80 7.62
CA LEU A 1 4.83 -10.14 8.87
C LEU A 1 3.60 -9.46 9.51
N SER A 2 3.12 -8.31 9.05
CA SER A 2 2.12 -7.47 9.74
C SER A 2 0.76 -8.17 9.97
N MET A 3 0.16 -8.76 8.95
CA MET A 3 -1.14 -9.44 9.06
C MET A 3 -1.12 -10.61 10.05
N GLU A 4 -0.04 -11.39 10.02
CA GLU A 4 0.14 -12.52 10.92
C GLU A 4 0.43 -12.08 12.36
N SER A 5 1.30 -11.08 12.51
CA SER A 5 1.68 -10.60 13.84
C SER A 5 0.59 -9.81 14.54
N ASN A 6 -0.06 -8.87 13.85
CA ASN A 6 -0.98 -7.90 14.44
C ASN A 6 -2.47 -8.16 14.16
N GLY A 7 -2.81 -9.25 13.49
CA GLY A 7 -4.21 -9.65 13.29
C GLY A 7 -4.79 -10.27 14.56
N LYS A 8 -5.03 -9.46 15.58
CA LYS A 8 -5.51 -9.87 16.90
C LYS A 8 -6.85 -9.21 17.23
N SER A 9 -7.73 -9.94 17.91
CA SER A 9 -9.03 -9.46 18.36
C SER A 9 -9.13 -9.32 19.88
N VAL A 10 -8.02 -9.59 20.59
CA VAL A 10 -7.94 -9.56 22.04
C VAL A 10 -6.71 -8.78 22.44
N ASP A 11 -6.84 -7.91 23.44
CA ASP A 11 -5.76 -7.12 24.00
C ASP A 11 -4.88 -7.92 24.99
N ARG A 12 -3.86 -7.29 25.55
CA ARG A 12 -2.95 -7.92 26.52
C ARG A 12 -3.60 -8.29 27.85
N ASN A 13 -4.78 -7.74 28.14
CA ASN A 13 -5.55 -8.07 29.35
C ASN A 13 -6.52 -9.24 29.12
N GLY A 14 -6.62 -9.76 27.89
CA GLY A 14 -7.56 -10.81 27.53
C GLY A 14 -8.95 -10.29 27.16
N GLU A 15 -9.11 -8.98 26.96
CA GLU A 15 -10.37 -8.35 26.60
C GLU A 15 -10.49 -8.16 25.08
N LYS A 16 -11.71 -8.26 24.55
CA LYS A 16 -11.94 -7.99 23.13
C LYS A 16 -11.67 -6.53 22.80
N THR A 17 -10.92 -6.29 21.74
CA THR A 17 -10.71 -4.94 21.23
C THR A 17 -11.98 -4.39 20.58
N ASP A 18 -12.29 -3.11 20.78
CA ASP A 18 -13.37 -2.36 20.13
C ASP A 18 -12.87 -1.52 18.95
N TYR A 19 -11.59 -1.67 18.59
CA TYR A 19 -10.91 -1.04 17.47
C TYR A 19 -10.30 -2.08 16.52
N GLN A 20 -10.00 -1.66 15.31
CA GLN A 20 -9.41 -2.54 14.30
C GLN A 20 -7.90 -2.68 14.52
N THR A 21 -7.41 -3.92 14.49
CA THR A 21 -6.00 -4.28 14.51
C THR A 21 -5.62 -4.99 13.22
N GLY A 22 -4.34 -5.01 12.85
CA GLY A 22 -3.85 -5.80 11.73
C GLY A 22 -4.51 -5.47 10.39
N ALA A 23 -4.06 -4.41 9.71
CA ALA A 23 -4.55 -4.05 8.37
C ALA A 23 -4.33 -5.19 7.37
N ILE A 24 -5.25 -5.34 6.41
CA ILE A 24 -5.04 -6.16 5.21
C ILE A 24 -4.00 -5.46 4.35
N ILE A 25 -2.86 -6.12 4.12
CA ILE A 25 -1.73 -5.59 3.37
C ILE A 25 -1.50 -6.41 2.12
N TRP A 26 -1.38 -5.74 1.00
CA TRP A 26 -1.06 -6.32 -0.29
C TRP A 26 -0.21 -5.33 -1.10
N GLY A 27 0.52 -5.83 -2.06
CA GLY A 27 1.38 -4.98 -2.89
C GLY A 27 2.04 -5.78 -3.99
N ASN A 28 2.67 -5.07 -4.91
CA ASN A 28 3.44 -5.65 -6.01
C ASN A 28 4.43 -4.63 -6.55
N VAL A 29 5.17 -5.00 -7.59
CA VAL A 29 6.08 -4.13 -8.33
C VAL A 29 5.30 -2.98 -8.97
N GLY A 30 5.79 -1.75 -8.83
CA GLY A 30 5.09 -0.52 -9.19
C GLY A 30 4.57 -0.46 -10.62
N THR A 31 5.33 -0.96 -11.60
CA THR A 31 4.91 -1.01 -13.02
C THR A 31 3.72 -1.94 -13.26
N ASN A 32 3.63 -3.04 -12.50
CA ASN A 32 2.56 -4.02 -12.65
C ASN A 32 1.24 -3.57 -12.02
N ILE A 33 1.32 -2.75 -10.95
CA ILE A 33 0.13 -2.34 -10.20
C ILE A 33 -0.67 -1.23 -10.88
N GLN A 34 -0.11 -0.52 -11.85
CA GLN A 34 -0.80 0.56 -12.56
C GLN A 34 -2.15 0.13 -13.11
N HIS A 35 -2.25 -1.11 -13.62
CA HIS A 35 -3.48 -1.67 -14.15
C HIS A 35 -4.10 -2.74 -13.25
N ALA A 36 -3.64 -2.87 -12.00
CA ALA A 36 -4.21 -3.79 -11.02
C ALA A 36 -5.09 -3.07 -10.00
N PHE A 37 -4.54 -2.11 -9.25
CA PHE A 37 -5.25 -1.48 -8.15
C PHE A 37 -5.01 0.03 -7.96
N MET A 38 -4.25 0.68 -8.83
CA MET A 38 -4.04 2.13 -8.73
C MET A 38 -5.33 2.92 -8.91
N GLN A 39 -6.28 2.44 -9.73
CA GLN A 39 -7.62 3.03 -9.85
C GLN A 39 -8.32 3.11 -8.50
N LEU A 40 -8.25 2.05 -7.69
CA LEU A 40 -8.86 2.03 -6.35
C LEU A 40 -8.17 3.02 -5.41
N LEU A 41 -6.84 3.12 -5.47
CA LEU A 41 -6.09 4.06 -4.63
C LEU A 41 -6.43 5.51 -4.94
N HIS A 42 -6.52 5.87 -6.23
CA HIS A 42 -6.78 7.26 -6.66
C HIS A 42 -8.23 7.69 -6.50
N GLN A 43 -9.18 6.89 -7.00
CA GLN A 43 -10.59 7.28 -7.11
C GLN A 43 -11.56 6.35 -6.39
N GLY A 44 -11.07 5.33 -5.67
CA GLY A 44 -11.93 4.46 -4.90
C GLY A 44 -12.48 5.14 -3.64
N THR A 45 -13.56 4.56 -3.11
CA THR A 45 -14.25 5.07 -1.92
C THR A 45 -13.61 4.68 -0.59
N LYS A 46 -12.50 3.93 -0.64
CA LYS A 46 -11.74 3.48 0.55
C LYS A 46 -10.49 4.33 0.72
N LEU A 47 -10.24 4.79 1.95
CA LEU A 47 -8.96 5.37 2.30
C LEU A 47 -7.95 4.25 2.55
N ILE A 48 -6.96 4.14 1.67
CA ILE A 48 -5.95 3.08 1.69
C ILE A 48 -4.57 3.71 1.76
N PRO A 49 -3.93 3.72 2.94
CA PRO A 49 -2.55 4.18 3.06
C PRO A 49 -1.60 3.31 2.23
N ALA A 50 -0.67 3.94 1.53
CA ALA A 50 0.27 3.25 0.66
C ALA A 50 1.72 3.56 1.01
N ASP A 51 2.58 2.54 1.02
CA ASP A 51 4.03 2.70 1.12
C ASP A 51 4.64 2.50 -0.27
N PHE A 52 5.34 3.52 -0.78
CA PHE A 52 6.10 3.48 -2.03
C PHE A 52 7.58 3.32 -1.72
N ILE A 53 8.17 2.24 -2.20
CA ILE A 53 9.59 1.94 -2.00
C ILE A 53 10.31 2.11 -3.34
N GLY A 54 11.25 3.05 -3.40
CA GLY A 54 12.05 3.35 -4.57
C GLY A 54 13.56 3.31 -4.30
N PHE A 55 14.33 3.08 -5.36
CA PHE A 55 15.79 3.07 -5.32
C PHE A 55 16.33 4.09 -6.31
N GLN A 56 17.24 4.96 -5.86
CA GLN A 56 17.80 6.02 -6.70
C GLN A 56 18.71 5.47 -7.80
N GLU A 57 19.43 4.38 -7.51
CA GLU A 57 20.33 3.73 -8.45
C GLU A 57 19.80 2.39 -8.94
N SER A 58 19.92 2.16 -10.24
CA SER A 58 19.62 0.87 -10.86
C SER A 58 20.70 -0.17 -10.56
N LEU A 59 20.29 -1.42 -10.31
CA LEU A 59 21.21 -2.56 -10.24
C LEU A 59 21.60 -3.10 -11.60
N SER A 60 20.73 -2.93 -12.61
CA SER A 60 20.89 -3.53 -13.92
C SER A 60 21.72 -2.69 -14.91
N GLY A 61 22.08 -1.45 -14.53
CA GLY A 61 22.74 -0.51 -15.44
C GLY A 61 21.86 0.06 -16.56
N LEU A 62 20.58 -0.31 -16.62
CA LEU A 62 19.61 0.18 -17.61
C LEU A 62 19.08 1.57 -17.21
N THR A 63 19.91 2.59 -17.39
CA THR A 63 19.63 3.96 -16.90
C THR A 63 18.35 4.57 -17.44
N GLU A 64 18.06 4.41 -18.74
CA GLU A 64 16.84 4.96 -19.34
C GLU A 64 15.56 4.27 -18.83
N HIS A 65 15.59 2.96 -18.62
CA HIS A 65 14.48 2.23 -18.00
C HIS A 65 14.29 2.67 -16.56
N HIS A 66 15.39 2.87 -15.84
CA HIS A 66 15.34 3.33 -14.44
C HIS A 66 14.79 4.75 -14.33
N LYS A 67 15.17 5.66 -15.19
CA LYS A 67 14.59 7.01 -15.23
C LYS A 67 13.07 6.98 -15.42
N LYS A 68 12.58 6.15 -16.35
CA LYS A 68 11.13 5.95 -16.57
C LYS A 68 10.44 5.38 -15.35
N LEU A 69 11.06 4.39 -14.68
CA LEU A 69 10.55 3.81 -13.45
C LEU A 69 10.42 4.87 -12.36
N MET A 70 11.48 5.67 -12.13
CA MET A 70 11.48 6.71 -11.11
C MET A 70 10.53 7.87 -11.44
N ALA A 71 10.38 8.22 -12.71
CA ALA A 71 9.37 9.20 -13.12
C ALA A 71 7.94 8.73 -12.77
N ASN A 72 7.61 7.45 -13.01
CA ASN A 72 6.34 6.87 -12.59
C ASN A 72 6.21 6.82 -11.06
N PHE A 73 7.27 6.45 -10.35
CA PHE A 73 7.30 6.44 -8.89
C PHE A 73 6.92 7.81 -8.30
N TYR A 74 7.56 8.89 -8.76
CA TYR A 74 7.25 10.25 -8.31
C TYR A 74 5.87 10.72 -8.79
N GLY A 75 5.51 10.44 -10.04
CA GLY A 75 4.21 10.82 -10.59
C GLY A 75 3.04 10.19 -9.84
N GLN A 76 3.16 8.91 -9.42
CA GLN A 76 2.12 8.25 -8.63
C GLN A 76 1.98 8.82 -7.21
N THR A 77 3.10 9.10 -6.55
CA THR A 77 3.08 9.70 -5.20
C THR A 77 2.56 11.13 -5.22
N GLU A 78 2.93 11.92 -6.24
CA GLU A 78 2.44 13.28 -6.45
C GLU A 78 0.93 13.30 -6.74
N ALA A 79 0.47 12.41 -7.63
CA ALA A 79 -0.95 12.31 -7.96
C ALA A 79 -1.81 11.91 -6.76
N LEU A 80 -1.33 11.04 -5.87
CA LEU A 80 -2.02 10.70 -4.62
C LEU A 80 -2.07 11.88 -3.65
N ALA A 81 -0.99 12.66 -3.57
CA ALA A 81 -0.90 13.78 -2.65
C ALA A 81 -1.77 14.97 -3.09
N PHE A 82 -1.67 15.36 -4.35
CA PHE A 82 -2.27 16.62 -4.85
C PHE A 82 -3.53 16.40 -5.68
N GLY A 83 -3.69 15.24 -6.31
CA GLY A 83 -4.82 14.98 -7.19
C GLY A 83 -4.78 15.82 -8.46
N LYS A 84 -5.98 16.15 -8.96
CA LYS A 84 -6.22 17.06 -10.09
C LYS A 84 -7.56 17.75 -9.91
N THR A 85 -7.53 19.07 -9.82
CA THR A 85 -8.70 19.88 -9.52
C THR A 85 -9.68 19.97 -10.70
N VAL A 86 -10.89 20.42 -10.41
CA VAL A 86 -11.93 20.69 -11.43
C VAL A 86 -11.42 21.71 -12.47
N GLU A 87 -10.73 22.75 -12.01
CA GLU A 87 -10.18 23.81 -12.87
C GLU A 87 -9.10 23.27 -13.81
N GLU A 88 -8.19 22.47 -13.30
CA GLU A 88 -7.14 21.82 -14.10
C GLU A 88 -7.71 20.87 -15.14
N VAL A 89 -8.68 20.02 -14.76
CA VAL A 89 -9.36 19.13 -15.69
C VAL A 89 -10.11 19.91 -16.76
N HIS A 90 -10.78 21.00 -16.39
CA HIS A 90 -11.48 21.87 -17.33
C HIS A 90 -10.54 22.51 -18.35
N LEU A 91 -9.39 22.98 -17.92
CA LEU A 91 -8.34 23.54 -18.81
C LEU A 91 -7.80 22.46 -19.77
N ASP A 92 -7.52 21.27 -19.27
CA ASP A 92 -7.05 20.15 -20.09
C ASP A 92 -8.06 19.73 -21.17
N LEU A 93 -9.32 19.62 -20.80
CA LEU A 93 -10.39 19.24 -21.75
C LEU A 93 -10.56 20.31 -22.84
N LYS A 94 -10.46 21.59 -22.49
CA LYS A 94 -10.45 22.69 -23.45
C LYS A 94 -9.25 22.64 -24.38
N PHE A 95 -8.05 22.45 -23.82
CA PHE A 95 -6.81 22.39 -24.59
C PHE A 95 -6.83 21.23 -25.61
N ASN A 96 -7.42 20.10 -25.25
CA ASN A 96 -7.55 18.92 -26.11
C ASN A 96 -8.77 18.95 -27.03
N ASN A 97 -9.46 20.12 -27.19
CA ASN A 97 -10.66 20.28 -28.02
C ASN A 97 -11.83 19.35 -27.66
N GLN A 98 -11.90 18.88 -26.44
CA GLN A 98 -12.97 18.00 -25.91
C GLN A 98 -14.13 18.79 -25.29
N ASN A 99 -14.42 19.98 -25.80
CA ASN A 99 -15.45 20.87 -25.24
C ASN A 99 -16.88 20.28 -25.23
N LYS A 100 -17.21 19.43 -26.20
CA LYS A 100 -18.53 18.78 -26.27
C LYS A 100 -18.73 17.73 -25.16
N GLU A 101 -17.67 17.14 -24.66
CA GLU A 101 -17.67 16.11 -23.65
C GLU A 101 -17.38 16.65 -22.25
N LEU A 102 -17.10 17.96 -22.14
CA LEU A 102 -16.62 18.61 -20.93
C LEU A 102 -17.51 18.32 -19.72
N ALA A 103 -18.82 18.57 -19.84
CA ALA A 103 -19.77 18.36 -18.75
C ALA A 103 -19.91 16.88 -18.37
N THR A 104 -19.77 15.98 -19.33
CA THR A 104 -19.91 14.52 -19.11
C THR A 104 -18.63 13.92 -18.51
N LEU A 105 -17.43 14.32 -18.97
CA LEU A 105 -16.17 13.73 -18.55
C LEU A 105 -15.58 14.35 -17.28
N LEU A 106 -15.91 15.60 -16.99
CA LEU A 106 -15.33 16.36 -15.89
C LEU A 106 -15.39 15.62 -14.54
N PRO A 107 -16.55 15.08 -14.09
CA PRO A 107 -16.62 14.40 -12.80
C PRO A 107 -15.74 13.15 -12.70
N PHE A 108 -15.48 12.50 -13.84
CA PHE A 108 -14.69 11.25 -13.88
C PHE A 108 -13.19 11.49 -13.97
N LYS A 109 -12.76 12.70 -14.32
CA LYS A 109 -11.36 13.06 -14.49
C LYS A 109 -10.77 13.89 -13.33
N VAL A 110 -11.60 14.25 -12.35
CA VAL A 110 -11.15 14.91 -11.12
C VAL A 110 -10.56 13.88 -10.17
N PHE A 111 -9.46 14.21 -9.53
CA PHE A 111 -8.80 13.41 -8.51
C PHE A 111 -8.71 14.25 -7.24
N GLU A 112 -9.28 13.76 -6.17
CA GLU A 112 -9.34 14.49 -4.90
C GLU A 112 -7.97 14.79 -4.29
N GLY A 113 -6.99 13.91 -4.53
CA GLY A 113 -5.71 13.99 -3.82
C GLY A 113 -5.85 13.68 -2.33
N ASN A 114 -4.92 14.21 -1.54
CA ASN A 114 -4.88 14.04 -0.08
C ASN A 114 -5.01 12.57 0.38
N LYS A 115 -4.51 11.64 -0.43
CA LYS A 115 -4.46 10.21 -0.12
C LYS A 115 -3.15 9.92 0.64
N PRO A 116 -3.23 9.30 1.83
CA PRO A 116 -2.05 9.08 2.66
C PRO A 116 -1.07 8.11 2.00
N SER A 117 0.17 8.53 1.87
CA SER A 117 1.25 7.68 1.38
C SER A 117 2.57 7.98 2.09
N THR A 118 3.42 6.96 2.19
CA THR A 118 4.79 7.07 2.68
C THR A 118 5.75 6.78 1.53
N THR A 119 6.68 7.68 1.28
CA THR A 119 7.74 7.46 0.29
C THR A 119 9.03 7.06 0.99
N ILE A 120 9.50 5.84 0.74
CA ILE A 120 10.78 5.31 1.22
C ILE A 120 11.76 5.29 0.05
N LEU A 121 12.66 6.25 0.02
CA LEU A 121 13.66 6.38 -1.02
C LEU A 121 15.03 5.91 -0.51
N ILE A 122 15.57 4.89 -1.14
CA ILE A 122 16.82 4.24 -0.78
C ILE A 122 17.83 4.46 -1.90
N GLN A 123 19.10 4.73 -1.56
CA GLN A 123 20.14 4.99 -2.56
C GLN A 123 20.25 3.83 -3.56
N LYS A 124 20.44 2.60 -3.05
CA LYS A 124 20.61 1.41 -3.87
C LYS A 124 20.11 0.18 -3.14
N LEU A 125 19.54 -0.78 -3.85
CA LEU A 125 19.21 -2.09 -3.29
C LEU A 125 20.48 -2.92 -3.11
N THR A 126 20.90 -3.08 -1.86
CA THR A 126 22.03 -3.91 -1.44
C THR A 126 21.55 -4.85 -0.33
N PRO A 127 22.29 -5.91 0.03
CA PRO A 127 21.95 -6.74 1.19
C PRO A 127 21.81 -5.92 2.48
N ASN A 128 22.66 -4.90 2.67
CA ASN A 128 22.59 -4.00 3.83
C ASN A 128 21.31 -3.14 3.82
N SER A 129 20.98 -2.49 2.70
CA SER A 129 19.80 -1.65 2.62
C SER A 129 18.50 -2.47 2.69
N LEU A 130 18.50 -3.69 2.14
CA LEU A 130 17.38 -4.61 2.28
C LEU A 130 17.20 -5.04 3.75
N GLY A 131 18.28 -5.39 4.44
CA GLY A 131 18.22 -5.72 5.88
C GLY A 131 17.68 -4.56 6.72
N LYS A 132 18.10 -3.32 6.44
CA LYS A 132 17.55 -2.12 7.10
C LYS A 132 16.05 -1.94 6.82
N LEU A 133 15.61 -2.16 5.58
CA LEU A 133 14.21 -2.05 5.20
C LEU A 133 13.36 -3.09 5.94
N ILE A 134 13.81 -4.35 5.98
CA ILE A 134 13.12 -5.43 6.71
C ILE A 134 13.03 -5.07 8.19
N ALA A 135 14.13 -4.68 8.82
CA ALA A 135 14.16 -4.29 10.24
C ALA A 135 13.22 -3.10 10.52
N THR A 136 13.11 -2.13 9.60
CA THR A 136 12.16 -1.01 9.72
C THR A 136 10.72 -1.51 9.81
N TYR A 137 10.34 -2.47 8.97
CA TYR A 137 8.98 -3.04 9.02
C TYR A 137 8.76 -3.95 10.23
N GLU A 138 9.78 -4.64 10.72
CA GLU A 138 9.70 -5.39 11.98
C GLU A 138 9.45 -4.45 13.16
N HIS A 139 10.20 -3.36 13.25
CA HIS A 139 9.96 -2.32 14.26
C HIS A 139 8.59 -1.66 14.12
N LYS A 140 8.13 -1.38 12.90
CA LYS A 140 6.77 -0.87 12.65
C LYS A 140 5.71 -1.79 13.24
N VAL A 141 5.81 -3.09 13.00
CA VAL A 141 4.89 -4.11 13.52
C VAL A 141 4.92 -4.16 15.05
N PHE A 142 6.11 -4.15 15.64
CA PHE A 142 6.29 -4.12 17.09
C PHE A 142 5.63 -2.89 17.72
N VAL A 143 5.93 -1.69 17.19
CA VAL A 143 5.38 -0.42 17.69
C VAL A 143 3.86 -0.39 17.56
N GLN A 144 3.31 -0.87 16.45
CA GLN A 144 1.86 -1.00 16.28
C GLN A 144 1.25 -1.92 17.33
N GLY A 145 1.88 -3.06 17.64
CA GLY A 145 1.43 -3.98 18.68
C GLY A 145 1.41 -3.34 20.08
N ILE A 146 2.39 -2.48 20.39
CA ILE A 146 2.41 -1.72 21.63
C ILE A 146 1.28 -0.68 21.66
N ILE A 147 1.10 0.09 20.59
CA ILE A 147 0.04 1.11 20.48
C ILE A 147 -1.34 0.48 20.60
N TRP A 148 -1.56 -0.68 19.96
CA TRP A 148 -2.82 -1.41 20.01
C TRP A 148 -2.98 -2.31 21.25
N ASN A 149 -2.02 -2.28 22.16
CA ASN A 149 -2.04 -3.09 23.39
C ASN A 149 -2.27 -4.58 23.12
N ILE A 150 -1.67 -5.15 22.07
CA ILE A 150 -1.83 -6.55 21.68
C ILE A 150 -0.51 -7.32 21.75
N PHE A 151 -0.59 -8.66 21.87
CA PHE A 151 0.57 -9.53 21.71
C PHE A 151 0.80 -9.82 20.21
N SER A 152 1.85 -9.22 19.63
CA SER A 152 2.09 -9.26 18.19
C SER A 152 2.63 -10.59 17.68
N PHE A 153 3.41 -11.35 18.47
CA PHE A 153 4.27 -12.41 17.91
C PHE A 153 3.79 -13.85 18.18
N ASP A 154 2.58 -14.04 18.73
CA ASP A 154 1.91 -15.34 18.76
C ASP A 154 1.11 -15.60 17.47
N GLN A 155 0.74 -16.87 17.24
CA GLN A 155 0.06 -17.31 16.01
C GLN A 155 -1.07 -18.29 16.31
N PHE A 156 -1.79 -18.15 17.41
CA PHE A 156 -2.89 -19.05 17.79
C PHE A 156 -3.98 -19.18 16.71
N GLY A 157 -4.17 -18.13 15.89
CA GLY A 157 -5.15 -18.14 14.80
C GLY A 157 -4.95 -19.23 13.72
N VAL A 158 -3.73 -19.79 13.61
CA VAL A 158 -3.45 -20.86 12.63
C VAL A 158 -3.54 -22.29 13.24
N GLU A 159 -3.74 -22.44 14.55
CA GLU A 159 -3.70 -23.72 15.23
C GLU A 159 -4.95 -24.54 14.95
N LEU A 160 -6.13 -23.94 15.02
CA LEU A 160 -7.40 -24.61 14.79
C LEU A 160 -7.47 -25.27 13.41
N GLY A 161 -6.98 -24.60 12.36
CA GLY A 161 -6.92 -25.17 11.02
C GLY A 161 -6.07 -26.43 10.95
N LYS A 162 -4.93 -26.45 11.64
CA LYS A 162 -4.05 -27.63 11.72
C LYS A 162 -4.70 -28.78 12.48
N GLU A 163 -5.38 -28.50 13.59
CA GLU A 163 -6.12 -29.51 14.36
C GLU A 163 -7.23 -30.16 13.51
N LEU A 164 -8.02 -29.34 12.82
CA LEU A 164 -9.09 -29.81 11.95
C LEU A 164 -8.54 -30.62 10.76
N ALA A 165 -7.45 -30.22 10.14
CA ALA A 165 -6.79 -30.93 9.07
C ALA A 165 -6.37 -32.36 9.56
N ASN A 166 -5.76 -32.47 10.75
CA ASN A 166 -5.39 -33.72 11.36
C ASN A 166 -6.61 -34.61 11.67
N LYS A 167 -7.75 -34.03 12.04
CA LYS A 167 -9.01 -34.76 12.24
C LYS A 167 -9.55 -35.36 10.94
N TYR A 168 -9.44 -34.64 9.83
CA TYR A 168 -9.87 -35.16 8.51
C TYR A 168 -8.93 -36.24 7.99
N LEU A 169 -7.62 -36.11 8.17
CA LEU A 169 -6.64 -37.14 7.81
C LEU A 169 -6.88 -38.50 8.54
N LYS A 170 -7.39 -38.42 9.78
CA LYS A 170 -7.70 -39.64 10.56
C LYS A 170 -9.06 -40.30 10.21
N LYS A 171 -9.88 -39.62 9.41
CA LYS A 171 -11.21 -40.14 8.99
C LYS A 171 -11.21 -40.81 7.62
N GLY A 172 -10.14 -40.67 6.83
CA GLY A 172 -9.89 -41.37 5.58
C GLY A 172 -8.95 -42.55 5.78
#